data_532bf369eb450f521c1ae6841d2877b1
#
_entry.id   532bf369eb450f521c1ae6841d2877b1
#
_cell.length_a   1.000
_cell.length_b   1.000
_cell.length_c   1.000
_cell.angle_alpha   90.00
_cell.angle_beta   90.00
_cell.angle_gamma   90.00
#
_symmetry.space_group_name_H-M   'P 1'
#
loop_
_entity.id
_entity.type
_entity.pdbx_description
1 polymer ?
#
loop_
_entity_poly.entity_id
_entity_poly.type
_entity_poly.pdbx_seq_one_letter_code
_entity_poly.pdbx_strand_id
1 'polypeptide(L)'
;MTTDTKPKEEAYEIEIGGKTVKIGAMAKGSGMIHPMLGFLTTDAAITTPMLQKALKLAVDDTFNMVSVDGDTSTNDMVSIMANGMAENPVIDKEGADFDLFVAVVKEICTSMAKKIAGDGEGATKLVECTVTGAPTIPLAKAIAKS
;
A
#
# COMPACT_ATOMS: atom_id res chain seq x y z
N MET A 1 11.76 -1.31 -16.94
CA MET A 1 12.45 -0.90 -15.70
C MET A 1 13.79 -0.34 -16.12
N THR A 2 14.04 0.93 -15.89
CA THR A 2 15.30 1.59 -16.25
C THR A 2 16.22 1.80 -15.04
N THR A 3 15.63 2.12 -13.89
CA THR A 3 16.35 2.41 -12.64
C THR A 3 16.05 1.40 -11.54
N ASP A 4 14.87 0.77 -11.55
CA ASP A 4 14.56 -0.32 -10.62
C ASP A 4 15.51 -1.50 -10.79
N THR A 5 16.13 -1.95 -9.72
CA THR A 5 17.08 -3.07 -9.73
C THR A 5 16.47 -4.39 -9.31
N LYS A 6 15.33 -4.36 -8.61
CA LYS A 6 14.66 -5.54 -8.06
C LYS A 6 13.16 -5.54 -8.37
N PRO A 7 12.55 -6.71 -8.65
CA PRO A 7 11.10 -6.81 -8.73
C PRO A 7 10.47 -6.53 -7.37
N LYS A 8 9.37 -5.78 -7.39
CA LYS A 8 8.59 -5.43 -6.21
C LYS A 8 7.20 -6.02 -6.37
N GLU A 9 7.04 -7.22 -5.86
CA GLU A 9 5.79 -7.99 -5.94
C GLU A 9 5.54 -8.74 -4.64
N GLU A 10 4.26 -8.96 -4.32
CA GLU A 10 3.79 -9.76 -3.18
C GLU A 10 2.39 -10.31 -3.43
N ALA A 11 2.06 -11.38 -2.70
CA ALA A 11 0.73 -11.94 -2.67
C ALA A 11 0.41 -12.50 -1.27
N TYR A 12 -0.85 -12.36 -0.87
CA TYR A 12 -1.38 -12.81 0.41
C TYR A 12 -2.71 -13.53 0.21
N GLU A 13 -3.00 -14.43 1.13
CA GLU A 13 -4.29 -15.11 1.24
C GLU A 13 -4.88 -14.82 2.62
N ILE A 14 -6.18 -14.54 2.66
CA ILE A 14 -6.95 -14.33 3.90
C ILE A 14 -8.28 -15.05 3.83
N GLU A 15 -8.85 -15.37 4.98
CA GLU A 15 -10.18 -15.99 5.07
C GLU A 15 -11.24 -14.91 5.39
N ILE A 16 -12.24 -14.77 4.52
CA ILE A 16 -13.39 -13.89 4.72
C ILE A 16 -14.68 -14.70 4.54
N GLY A 17 -15.46 -14.81 5.61
CA GLY A 17 -16.72 -15.56 5.59
C GLY A 17 -16.55 -17.04 5.20
N GLY A 18 -15.44 -17.67 5.54
CA GLY A 18 -15.12 -19.05 5.20
C GLY A 18 -14.69 -19.26 3.74
N LYS A 19 -14.31 -18.21 3.05
CA LYS A 19 -13.76 -18.23 1.69
C LYS A 19 -12.36 -17.67 1.68
N THR A 20 -11.45 -18.32 0.95
CA THR A 20 -10.10 -17.82 0.75
C THR A 20 -10.11 -16.68 -0.26
N VAL A 21 -9.67 -15.52 0.15
CA VAL A 21 -9.50 -14.33 -0.68
C VAL A 21 -8.02 -14.10 -0.93
N LYS A 22 -7.65 -13.85 -2.18
CA LYS A 22 -6.29 -13.59 -2.61
C LYS A 22 -6.09 -12.13 -2.96
N ILE A 23 -4.94 -11.59 -2.56
CA ILE A 23 -4.56 -10.21 -2.87
C ILE A 23 -3.13 -10.25 -3.38
N GLY A 24 -2.91 -9.76 -4.59
CA GLY A 24 -1.59 -9.62 -5.18
C GLY A 24 -1.26 -8.16 -5.44
N ALA A 25 0.02 -7.81 -5.39
CA ALA A 25 0.51 -6.48 -5.67
C ALA A 25 1.81 -6.50 -6.46
N MET A 26 1.98 -5.50 -7.28
CA MET A 26 3.24 -5.16 -7.93
C MET A 26 3.42 -3.65 -7.94
N ALA A 27 4.66 -3.21 -7.81
CA ALA A 27 4.99 -1.78 -7.85
C ALA A 27 6.31 -1.54 -8.58
N LYS A 28 6.46 -0.33 -9.11
CA LYS A 28 7.72 0.17 -9.66
C LYS A 28 7.99 1.58 -9.16
N GLY A 29 9.25 1.91 -8.98
CA GLY A 29 9.76 3.22 -8.59
C GLY A 29 11.10 3.08 -7.89
N SER A 30 12.06 3.95 -8.24
CA SER A 30 13.39 3.95 -7.63
C SER A 30 14.01 5.34 -7.49
N GLY A 31 13.57 6.33 -8.28
CA GLY A 31 13.98 7.73 -8.18
C GLY A 31 12.77 8.65 -8.30
N MET A 32 12.88 9.90 -7.79
CA MET A 32 11.74 10.82 -7.69
C MET A 32 10.47 10.08 -7.19
N ILE A 33 10.49 9.59 -5.97
CA ILE A 33 9.33 8.91 -5.36
C ILE A 33 8.34 9.96 -4.87
N HIS A 34 7.57 10.11 -5.57
CA HIS A 34 6.35 10.31 -6.30
C HIS A 34 6.60 10.57 -7.80
N PRO A 35 7.15 9.65 -8.66
CA PRO A 35 6.31 8.80 -9.45
C PRO A 35 6.56 7.34 -9.13
N MET A 36 5.62 6.77 -8.39
CA MET A 36 5.50 5.34 -8.32
C MET A 36 4.25 4.88 -9.05
N LEU A 37 4.30 3.69 -9.59
CA LEU A 37 3.13 2.99 -10.07
C LEU A 37 2.94 1.76 -9.19
N GLY A 38 1.78 1.68 -8.53
CA GLY A 38 1.38 0.54 -7.72
C GLY A 38 0.09 -0.08 -8.25
N PHE A 39 0.08 -1.38 -8.45
CA PHE A 39 -1.08 -2.13 -8.89
C PHE A 39 -1.37 -3.24 -7.90
N LEU A 40 -2.61 -3.25 -7.38
CA LEU A 40 -3.11 -4.32 -6.56
C LEU A 40 -4.27 -5.02 -7.28
N THR A 41 -4.36 -6.32 -7.13
CA THR A 41 -5.46 -7.13 -7.65
C THR A 41 -5.97 -8.05 -6.57
N THR A 42 -7.29 -8.30 -6.54
CA THR A 42 -7.91 -9.25 -5.62
C THR A 42 -9.09 -9.94 -6.26
N ASP A 43 -9.37 -11.14 -5.81
CA ASP A 43 -10.60 -11.87 -6.14
C ASP A 43 -11.74 -11.61 -5.14
N ALA A 44 -11.54 -10.74 -4.16
CA ALA A 44 -12.56 -10.37 -3.17
C ALA A 44 -13.86 -9.86 -3.80
N ALA A 45 -14.98 -10.30 -3.25
CA ALA A 45 -16.28 -9.66 -3.47
C ALA A 45 -16.39 -8.45 -2.53
N ILE A 46 -16.16 -7.26 -3.06
CA ILE A 46 -16.16 -5.99 -2.32
C ILE A 46 -16.75 -4.89 -3.21
N THR A 47 -17.54 -4.00 -2.62
CA THR A 47 -18.12 -2.88 -3.37
C THR A 47 -17.05 -1.82 -3.71
N THR A 48 -17.23 -1.12 -4.83
CA THR A 48 -16.29 -0.06 -5.26
C THR A 48 -16.05 1.00 -4.18
N PRO A 49 -17.05 1.50 -3.44
CA PRO A 49 -16.81 2.47 -2.37
C PRO A 49 -15.93 1.91 -1.24
N MET A 50 -16.15 0.65 -0.85
CA MET A 50 -15.34 0.01 0.19
C MET A 50 -13.92 -0.28 -0.30
N LEU A 51 -13.76 -0.72 -1.55
CA LEU A 51 -12.46 -0.94 -2.16
C LEU A 51 -11.63 0.35 -2.22
N GLN A 52 -12.26 1.45 -2.66
CA GLN A 52 -11.63 2.77 -2.69
C GLN A 52 -11.25 3.26 -1.29
N LYS A 53 -12.13 3.06 -0.30
CA LYS A 53 -11.85 3.40 1.09
C LYS A 53 -10.67 2.61 1.64
N ALA A 54 -10.63 1.30 1.41
CA ALA A 54 -9.53 0.43 1.82
C ALA A 54 -8.19 0.89 1.23
N LEU A 55 -8.15 1.15 -0.07
CA LEU A 55 -6.96 1.66 -0.74
C LEU A 55 -6.49 2.98 -0.13
N LYS A 56 -7.40 3.94 0.06
CA LYS A 56 -7.04 5.25 0.62
C LYS A 56 -6.43 5.12 2.02
N LEU A 57 -7.05 4.34 2.90
CA LEU A 57 -6.55 4.10 4.27
C LEU A 57 -5.15 3.46 4.26
N ALA A 58 -4.91 2.53 3.32
CA ALA A 58 -3.61 1.88 3.20
C ALA A 58 -2.54 2.85 2.66
N VAL A 59 -2.81 3.58 1.58
CA VAL A 59 -1.85 4.47 0.91
C VAL A 59 -1.44 5.63 1.81
N ASP A 60 -2.38 6.22 2.57
CA ASP A 60 -2.10 7.36 3.46
C ASP A 60 -1.08 7.04 4.56
N ASP A 61 -0.98 5.78 4.96
CA ASP A 61 -0.07 5.32 6.03
C ASP A 61 1.17 4.59 5.50
N THR A 62 1.32 4.42 4.19
CA THR A 62 2.37 3.63 3.59
C THR A 62 3.12 4.38 2.50
N PHE A 63 2.67 4.33 1.26
CA PHE A 63 3.34 4.98 0.14
C PHE A 63 3.50 6.48 0.34
N ASN A 64 2.50 7.17 0.90
CA ASN A 64 2.58 8.60 1.21
C ASN A 64 3.57 8.94 2.33
N MET A 65 4.18 7.95 2.97
CA MET A 65 5.21 8.12 4.01
C MET A 65 6.64 7.89 3.49
N VAL A 66 6.80 7.49 2.23
CA VAL A 66 8.12 7.25 1.62
C VAL A 66 8.69 8.54 1.05
N SER A 67 9.99 8.78 1.25
CA SER A 67 10.78 9.79 0.57
C SER A 67 12.12 9.20 0.17
N VAL A 68 12.65 9.56 -1.00
CA VAL A 68 13.99 9.14 -1.47
C VAL A 68 14.89 10.33 -1.71
N ASP A 69 14.49 11.28 -2.52
CA ASP A 69 15.29 12.45 -2.92
C ASP A 69 14.61 13.79 -2.60
N GLY A 70 13.42 13.76 -1.99
CA GLY A 70 12.64 14.95 -1.65
C GLY A 70 11.85 15.54 -2.82
N ASP A 71 12.08 15.07 -4.04
CA ASP A 71 11.32 15.51 -5.21
C ASP A 71 10.02 14.73 -5.35
N THR A 72 8.95 15.42 -5.74
CA THR A 72 7.63 14.82 -5.99
C THR A 72 7.33 14.77 -7.48
N SER A 73 6.85 13.62 -7.95
CA SER A 73 6.37 13.50 -9.32
C SER A 73 4.93 13.97 -9.47
N THR A 74 4.56 14.26 -10.72
CA THR A 74 3.20 14.63 -11.10
C THR A 74 2.35 13.43 -11.55
N ASN A 75 2.90 12.21 -11.58
CA ASN A 75 2.28 11.04 -12.23
C ASN A 75 2.20 9.80 -11.34
N ASP A 76 2.07 9.98 -10.02
CA ASP A 76 1.89 8.85 -9.11
C ASP A 76 0.52 8.21 -9.26
N MET A 77 0.51 6.89 -9.23
CA MET A 77 -0.73 6.15 -9.26
C MET A 77 -0.63 4.88 -8.43
N VAL A 78 -1.60 4.68 -7.55
CA VAL A 78 -1.87 3.37 -6.93
C VAL A 78 -3.31 2.99 -7.26
N SER A 79 -3.49 1.81 -7.84
CA SER A 79 -4.80 1.29 -8.18
C SER A 79 -5.02 -0.09 -7.59
N ILE A 80 -6.28 -0.39 -7.26
CA ILE A 80 -6.71 -1.72 -6.83
C ILE A 80 -7.91 -2.17 -7.66
N MET A 81 -7.90 -3.43 -8.09
CA MET A 81 -8.94 -4.04 -8.89
C MET A 81 -9.46 -5.30 -8.20
N ALA A 82 -10.78 -5.47 -8.13
CA ALA A 82 -11.43 -6.63 -7.56
C ALA A 82 -12.39 -7.25 -8.58
N ASN A 83 -12.38 -8.59 -8.71
CA ASN A 83 -13.24 -9.30 -9.66
C ASN A 83 -14.35 -10.13 -9.01
N GLY A 84 -14.36 -10.29 -7.68
CA GLY A 84 -15.40 -10.99 -6.94
C GLY A 84 -15.34 -12.53 -7.01
N MET A 85 -14.32 -13.11 -7.61
CA MET A 85 -14.23 -14.55 -7.87
C MET A 85 -13.98 -15.41 -6.64
N ALA A 86 -13.61 -14.82 -5.50
CA ALA A 86 -13.48 -15.54 -4.23
C ALA A 86 -14.84 -15.98 -3.66
N GLU A 87 -15.95 -15.37 -4.14
CA GLU A 87 -17.31 -15.68 -3.69
C GLU A 87 -17.52 -15.57 -2.17
N ASN A 88 -16.70 -14.71 -1.52
CA ASN A 88 -16.89 -14.38 -0.12
C ASN A 88 -18.18 -13.53 0.07
N PRO A 89 -18.74 -13.44 1.30
CA PRO A 89 -19.78 -12.45 1.57
C PRO A 89 -19.31 -11.06 1.13
N VAL A 90 -20.19 -10.36 0.40
CA VAL A 90 -19.84 -9.06 -0.19
C VAL A 90 -19.49 -8.06 0.92
N ILE A 91 -18.31 -7.48 0.87
CA ILE A 91 -17.89 -6.40 1.76
C ILE A 91 -18.54 -5.10 1.25
N ASP A 92 -19.69 -4.74 1.78
CA ASP A 92 -20.49 -3.57 1.39
C ASP A 92 -20.51 -2.45 2.44
N LYS A 93 -19.94 -2.71 3.61
CA LYS A 93 -19.88 -1.80 4.77
C LYS A 93 -18.66 -2.07 5.64
N GLU A 94 -18.39 -1.16 6.57
CA GLU A 94 -17.37 -1.33 7.60
C GLU A 94 -17.78 -2.46 8.58
N GLY A 95 -16.80 -3.17 9.11
CA GLY A 95 -16.96 -4.29 10.03
C GLY A 95 -15.74 -5.20 9.98
N ALA A 96 -15.78 -6.33 10.68
CA ALA A 96 -14.64 -7.21 10.86
C ALA A 96 -13.98 -7.66 9.53
N ASP A 97 -14.78 -8.01 8.53
CA ASP A 97 -14.27 -8.45 7.22
C ASP A 97 -13.60 -7.29 6.47
N PHE A 98 -14.17 -6.07 6.54
CA PHE A 98 -13.56 -4.88 5.96
C PHE A 98 -12.26 -4.52 6.68
N ASP A 99 -12.24 -4.56 8.01
CA ASP A 99 -11.06 -4.24 8.82
C ASP A 99 -9.92 -5.22 8.54
N LEU A 100 -10.24 -6.52 8.42
CA LEU A 100 -9.27 -7.54 8.03
C LEU A 100 -8.71 -7.29 6.62
N PHE A 101 -9.58 -6.98 5.66
CA PHE A 101 -9.18 -6.66 4.29
C PHE A 101 -8.25 -5.44 4.26
N VAL A 102 -8.61 -4.36 4.96
CA VAL A 102 -7.79 -3.14 5.07
C VAL A 102 -6.44 -3.44 5.71
N ALA A 103 -6.40 -4.24 6.79
CA ALA A 103 -5.16 -4.60 7.47
C ALA A 103 -4.16 -5.29 6.52
N VAL A 104 -4.64 -6.22 5.70
CA VAL A 104 -3.79 -6.94 4.75
C VAL A 104 -3.38 -6.07 3.57
N VAL A 105 -4.27 -5.26 3.02
CA VAL A 105 -3.92 -4.28 1.98
C VAL A 105 -2.85 -3.30 2.50
N LYS A 106 -2.97 -2.86 3.75
CA LYS A 106 -1.97 -1.99 4.40
C LYS A 106 -0.63 -2.70 4.60
N GLU A 107 -0.62 -3.97 4.97
CA GLU A 107 0.60 -4.76 5.11
C GLU A 107 1.33 -4.91 3.77
N ILE A 108 0.61 -5.27 2.72
CA ILE A 108 1.14 -5.33 1.35
C ILE A 108 1.72 -3.97 0.92
N CYS A 109 0.96 -2.89 1.10
CA CYS A 109 1.42 -1.55 0.75
C CYS A 109 2.65 -1.13 1.56
N THR A 110 2.75 -1.52 2.84
CA THR A 110 3.92 -1.27 3.70
C THR A 110 5.16 -1.99 3.15
N SER A 111 5.02 -3.27 2.81
CA SER A 111 6.11 -4.05 2.24
C SER A 111 6.57 -3.47 0.90
N MET A 112 5.62 -3.14 0.01
CA MET A 112 5.93 -2.50 -1.27
C MET A 112 6.64 -1.16 -1.08
N ALA A 113 6.16 -0.31 -0.17
CA ALA A 113 6.77 0.99 0.14
C ALA A 113 8.23 0.83 0.63
N LYS A 114 8.48 -0.13 1.51
CA LYS A 114 9.84 -0.45 1.97
C LYS A 114 10.75 -0.98 0.85
N LYS A 115 10.22 -1.83 -0.04
CA LYS A 115 10.96 -2.32 -1.22
C LYS A 115 11.31 -1.18 -2.19
N ILE A 116 10.40 -0.23 -2.38
CA ILE A 116 10.62 0.95 -3.20
C ILE A 116 11.71 1.82 -2.58
N ALA A 117 11.57 2.18 -1.30
CA ALA A 117 12.54 3.01 -0.58
C ALA A 117 13.94 2.38 -0.53
N GLY A 118 14.01 1.05 -0.34
CA GLY A 118 15.27 0.30 -0.28
C GLY A 118 15.95 0.11 -1.64
N ASP A 119 15.23 0.33 -2.75
CA ASP A 119 15.75 0.29 -4.13
C ASP A 119 15.83 1.70 -4.75
N GLY A 120 15.87 2.73 -3.92
CA GLY A 120 16.00 4.12 -4.34
C GLY A 120 17.28 4.37 -5.13
N GLU A 121 17.24 5.22 -6.15
CA GLU A 121 18.39 5.54 -6.99
C GLU A 121 19.56 6.08 -6.14
N GLY A 122 20.68 5.36 -6.15
CA GLY A 122 21.85 5.67 -5.32
C GLY A 122 21.70 5.31 -3.84
N ALA A 123 20.60 4.73 -3.42
CA ALA A 123 20.39 4.33 -2.02
C ALA A 123 21.28 3.14 -1.65
N THR A 124 22.05 3.30 -0.58
CA THR A 124 22.85 2.21 0.01
C THR A 124 22.24 1.65 1.28
N LYS A 125 21.25 2.33 1.85
CA LYS A 125 20.57 1.96 3.09
C LYS A 125 19.10 2.38 3.04
N LEU A 126 18.24 1.60 3.70
CA LEU A 126 16.89 1.99 4.07
C LEU A 126 16.93 2.62 5.47
N VAL A 127 16.45 3.85 5.59
CA VAL A 127 16.29 4.53 6.88
C VAL A 127 14.83 4.54 7.25
N GLU A 128 14.51 4.09 8.46
CA GLU A 128 13.15 4.11 8.99
C GLU A 128 13.08 5.09 10.17
N CYS A 129 12.23 6.12 10.07
CA CYS A 129 12.02 7.11 11.11
C CYS A 129 10.72 6.79 11.87
N THR A 130 10.82 6.56 13.17
CA THR A 130 9.67 6.29 14.04
C THR A 130 9.49 7.44 15.03
N VAL A 131 8.31 8.05 15.02
CA VAL A 131 7.92 9.10 15.98
C VAL A 131 7.03 8.49 17.05
N THR A 132 7.44 8.62 18.31
CA THR A 132 6.68 8.17 19.50
C THR A 132 6.33 9.35 20.40
N GLY A 133 5.26 9.22 21.19
CA GLY A 133 4.85 10.23 22.17
C GLY A 133 4.17 11.47 21.58
N ALA A 134 3.92 11.52 20.27
CA ALA A 134 3.16 12.62 19.70
C ALA A 134 1.68 12.56 20.14
N PRO A 135 1.05 13.69 20.47
CA PRO A 135 -0.34 13.72 20.94
C PRO A 135 -1.36 13.32 19.88
N THR A 136 -1.03 13.40 18.58
CA THR A 136 -1.91 12.99 17.48
C THR A 136 -1.11 12.38 16.35
N ILE A 137 -1.77 11.48 15.57
CA ILE A 137 -1.17 10.86 14.38
C ILE A 137 -0.77 11.91 13.31
N PRO A 138 -1.61 12.92 12.98
CA PRO A 138 -1.20 13.95 12.02
C PRO A 138 0.07 14.70 12.43
N LEU A 139 0.23 15.00 13.72
CA LEU A 139 1.45 15.64 14.21
C LEU A 139 2.66 14.70 14.12
N ALA A 140 2.50 13.41 14.48
CA ALA A 140 3.56 12.42 14.32
C ALA A 140 4.02 12.32 12.85
N LYS A 141 3.07 12.28 11.92
CA LYS A 141 3.38 12.26 10.47
C LYS A 141 4.12 13.52 10.00
N ALA A 142 3.70 14.70 10.47
CA ALA A 142 4.36 15.95 10.13
C ALA A 142 5.81 15.97 10.62
N ILE A 143 6.05 15.50 11.85
CA ILE A 143 7.40 15.41 12.43
C ILE A 143 8.26 14.39 11.66
N ALA A 144 7.70 13.23 11.30
CA ALA A 144 8.44 12.21 10.57
C ALA A 144 8.84 12.62 9.15
N LYS A 145 8.17 13.63 8.58
CA LYS A 145 8.42 14.14 7.22
C LYS A 145 9.28 15.40 7.18
N SER A 146 9.54 16.03 8.33
CA SER A 146 10.38 17.23 8.44
C SER A 146 11.87 16.87 8.49
#